data_5f3783fd74d674391cae2bd861cf354f
#
_entry.id   5f3783fd74d674391cae2bd861cf354f
#
_cell.length_a   1.000
_cell.length_b   1.000
_cell.length_c   1.000
_cell.angle_alpha   90.00
_cell.angle_beta   90.00
_cell.angle_gamma   90.00
#
_symmetry.space_group_name_H-M   'P 1'
#
loop_
_entity.id
_entity.type
_entity.pdbx_description
1 polymer ?
#
loop_
_entity_poly.entity_id
_entity_poly.type
_entity_poly.pdbx_seq_one_letter_code
_entity_poly.pdbx_strand_id
1 'polypeptide(L)'
;QGFILSHREPKTFALMYAAGQGAGGAPSVGAGSGVAVSPGDAVEVLRERHFRMPAEDDLRGRWIGALGQPMDGGDAPGGGDRDLACGEDLDGAIIRDPPGVEDRKPITTPLVTGIKALDVLTPLGRGQCMLLTGEPGTGLTRLGVGAIAAQAGSGVRCVYGATGAAAEDGGKGAVEELRAAGAMGHTTVVSVDGDASLAERYAATCAAFAVAEGARAKGEDVLLVLDDFTGLVEFTKDMARLSPQLDNPEGIIDEEKMVEYEGMIINALLAERRRFLGTTLQRVARMSDALGGGSLTLLGIMYHEKGAYRGRKGTNKDTGAVGSAEGADGTLQLPAGFDQMAPEMQAKITAALEKKRDAAVKAAEAREAEAAAKRPEDAYTQPRSLVEEFMSITDGQVMVENFSESNGWGISVKDSVSRIGTPGAAGPLKSLDMMQLRLDVMQADDMQAFGNNGDEKVQMRNRSSAIRGVLRQRPGETAALSAQTVGLFALQKGYLKNMNADEAAARVNEAVNKAKDTIPEVMDALDANPSKALSAEHSEKLASLFAA
;
A
#
# COMPACT_ATOMS: atom_id res chain seq x y z
N GLN A 1 29.15 -0.14 3.09
CA GLN A 1 28.43 0.07 1.81
C GLN A 1 27.37 1.13 1.99
N GLY A 2 27.05 1.89 0.98
CA GLY A 2 26.06 2.95 1.03
C GLY A 2 25.56 3.34 -0.35
N PHE A 3 24.48 4.10 -0.37
CA PHE A 3 23.97 4.71 -1.58
C PHE A 3 24.47 6.15 -1.65
N ILE A 4 24.96 6.58 -2.81
CA ILE A 4 25.18 7.98 -3.08
C ILE A 4 23.84 8.54 -3.56
N LEU A 5 23.24 9.42 -2.77
CA LEU A 5 21.99 10.07 -3.11
C LEU A 5 22.17 11.20 -4.11
N SER A 6 23.27 11.93 -3.99
CA SER A 6 23.63 12.99 -4.90
C SER A 6 25.11 13.32 -4.76
N HIS A 7 25.75 13.59 -5.88
CA HIS A 7 27.10 14.13 -5.93
C HIS A 7 27.06 15.45 -6.69
N ARG A 8 27.20 16.56 -5.94
CA ARG A 8 27.42 17.90 -6.51
C ARG A 8 28.60 18.52 -5.80
N GLU A 9 29.68 18.79 -6.53
CA GLU A 9 30.85 19.44 -5.92
C GLU A 9 30.45 20.77 -5.24
N PRO A 10 30.93 21.03 -4.03
CA PRO A 10 31.91 20.25 -3.22
C PRO A 10 31.26 19.25 -2.23
N LYS A 11 29.95 18.92 -2.34
CA LYS A 11 29.24 18.09 -1.37
C LYS A 11 28.76 16.79 -1.99
N THR A 12 29.03 15.69 -1.30
CA THR A 12 28.47 14.37 -1.60
C THR A 12 27.60 13.92 -0.44
N PHE A 13 26.35 13.56 -0.71
CA PHE A 13 25.47 12.96 0.27
C PHE A 13 25.44 11.46 0.04
N ALA A 14 25.96 10.72 1.01
CA ALA A 14 25.95 9.26 0.98
C ALA A 14 25.09 8.74 2.13
N LEU A 15 24.15 7.86 1.84
CA LEU A 15 23.50 7.02 2.83
C LEU A 15 24.38 5.83 3.10
N MET A 16 24.87 5.72 4.31
CA MET A 16 25.65 4.57 4.75
C MET A 16 24.71 3.43 5.11
N TYR A 17 25.02 2.28 4.58
CA TYR A 17 24.31 1.04 4.78
C TYR A 17 25.17 0.11 5.63
N ALA A 18 24.72 -0.22 6.84
CA ALA A 18 25.35 -1.21 7.69
C ALA A 18 24.53 -2.51 7.60
N ALA A 19 25.04 -3.53 6.93
CA ALA A 19 24.40 -4.84 6.95
C ALA A 19 24.52 -5.46 8.35
N GLY A 20 23.41 -5.76 8.99
CA GLY A 20 23.35 -6.51 10.25
C GLY A 20 23.86 -7.94 10.10
N GLN A 21 24.14 -8.62 11.23
CA GLN A 21 24.48 -10.05 11.19
C GLN A 21 23.22 -10.85 10.89
N GLY A 22 23.17 -11.47 9.73
CA GLY A 22 22.11 -12.41 9.40
C GLY A 22 22.08 -13.59 10.36
N ALA A 23 20.93 -14.09 10.72
CA ALA A 23 20.66 -15.17 11.66
C ALA A 23 21.29 -16.55 11.30
N GLY A 24 22.18 -16.62 10.32
CA GLY A 24 22.81 -17.85 9.83
C GLY A 24 24.34 -17.89 9.87
N GLY A 25 25.02 -16.94 10.54
CA GLY A 25 26.48 -17.02 10.72
C GLY A 25 27.32 -16.80 9.47
N ALA A 26 26.74 -16.40 8.34
CA ALA A 26 27.47 -15.90 7.20
C ALA A 26 27.96 -14.46 7.50
N PRO A 27 29.18 -14.07 7.11
CA PRO A 27 29.68 -12.76 7.41
C PRO A 27 28.80 -11.70 6.73
N SER A 28 27.99 -11.00 7.53
CA SER A 28 27.31 -9.82 7.07
C SER A 28 28.37 -8.79 6.69
N VAL A 29 28.26 -8.27 5.48
CA VAL A 29 29.16 -7.21 5.01
C VAL A 29 28.93 -5.99 5.89
N GLY A 30 29.80 -5.77 6.88
CA GLY A 30 29.74 -4.60 7.77
C GLY A 30 30.11 -4.80 9.22
N ALA A 31 30.00 -6.02 9.77
CA ALA A 31 30.26 -6.23 11.21
C ALA A 31 31.75 -6.46 11.59
N GLY A 32 32.69 -6.15 10.73
CA GLY A 32 34.09 -6.50 10.96
C GLY A 32 35.13 -5.38 10.90
N SER A 33 34.82 -4.23 10.35
CA SER A 33 35.75 -3.09 10.37
C SER A 33 35.06 -1.94 11.10
N GLY A 34 35.45 -1.75 12.35
CA GLY A 34 34.99 -0.64 13.21
C GLY A 34 35.40 0.74 12.69
N VAL A 35 35.19 1.04 11.44
CA VAL A 35 35.38 2.38 10.90
C VAL A 35 34.07 3.11 11.11
N ALA A 36 34.01 3.88 12.21
CA ALA A 36 32.96 4.86 12.40
C ALA A 36 33.16 5.96 11.35
N VAL A 37 32.21 6.15 10.48
CA VAL A 37 32.17 7.27 9.54
C VAL A 37 31.46 8.43 10.23
N SER A 38 32.12 9.58 10.28
CA SER A 38 31.61 10.78 10.92
C SER A 38 31.31 11.88 9.89
N PRO A 39 30.40 12.81 10.18
CA PRO A 39 30.21 13.99 9.34
C PRO A 39 31.52 14.76 9.17
N GLY A 40 31.93 15.01 7.93
CA GLY A 40 33.19 15.67 7.59
C GLY A 40 34.31 14.73 7.14
N ASP A 41 34.13 13.42 7.24
CA ASP A 41 35.10 12.47 6.70
C ASP A 41 35.16 12.57 5.17
N ALA A 42 36.37 12.39 4.62
CA ALA A 42 36.57 12.43 3.19
C ALA A 42 35.97 11.17 2.53
N VAL A 43 35.18 11.37 1.49
CA VAL A 43 34.57 10.29 0.69
C VAL A 43 35.16 10.35 -0.71
N GLU A 44 35.71 9.22 -1.18
CA GLU A 44 36.19 9.06 -2.56
C GLU A 44 35.27 8.16 -3.32
N VAL A 45 34.71 8.66 -4.42
CA VAL A 45 33.87 7.86 -5.34
C VAL A 45 34.80 7.10 -6.27
N LEU A 46 34.99 5.81 -6.03
CA LEU A 46 35.86 4.98 -6.84
C LEU A 46 35.20 4.61 -8.18
N ARG A 47 33.92 4.30 -8.16
CA ARG A 47 33.12 3.96 -9.35
C ARG A 47 31.64 3.96 -8.99
N GLU A 48 30.80 4.25 -9.96
CA GLU A 48 29.34 4.10 -9.88
C GLU A 48 28.94 2.68 -10.28
N ARG A 49 28.05 2.07 -9.52
CA ARG A 49 27.49 0.75 -9.79
C ARG A 49 26.03 0.70 -9.30
N HIS A 50 25.21 -0.03 -10.03
CA HIS A 50 23.82 -0.27 -9.68
C HIS A 50 23.69 -1.60 -8.95
N PHE A 51 22.99 -1.61 -7.81
CA PHE A 51 22.60 -2.86 -7.13
C PHE A 51 21.59 -3.59 -8.00
N ARG A 52 21.80 -4.89 -8.17
CA ARG A 52 20.92 -5.76 -8.98
C ARG A 52 20.39 -6.89 -8.11
N MET A 53 19.15 -7.28 -8.37
CA MET A 53 18.58 -8.51 -7.82
C MET A 53 19.09 -9.72 -8.63
N PRO A 54 19.22 -10.90 -7.97
CA PRO A 54 19.45 -12.16 -8.67
C PRO A 54 18.37 -12.42 -9.72
N ALA A 55 18.65 -13.35 -10.64
CA ALA A 55 17.66 -13.76 -11.63
C ALA A 55 16.40 -14.26 -10.93
N GLU A 56 15.27 -13.82 -11.43
CA GLU A 56 13.98 -13.97 -10.78
C GLU A 56 13.53 -15.43 -10.64
N ASP A 57 13.88 -16.30 -11.60
CA ASP A 57 13.53 -17.72 -11.53
C ASP A 57 14.17 -18.41 -10.32
N ASP A 58 15.35 -17.94 -9.88
CA ASP A 58 16.04 -18.42 -8.69
C ASP A 58 15.42 -17.90 -7.37
N LEU A 59 14.51 -16.94 -7.46
CA LEU A 59 13.88 -16.28 -6.31
C LEU A 59 12.50 -16.82 -5.97
N ARG A 60 11.91 -17.68 -6.80
CA ARG A 60 10.58 -18.25 -6.55
C ARG A 60 10.60 -19.13 -5.31
N GLY A 61 9.70 -18.86 -4.37
CA GLY A 61 9.61 -19.57 -3.10
C GLY A 61 10.71 -19.20 -2.10
N ARG A 62 11.52 -18.19 -2.39
CA ARG A 62 12.64 -17.77 -1.56
C ARG A 62 12.26 -16.60 -0.64
N TRP A 63 12.96 -16.53 0.46
CA TRP A 63 12.95 -15.40 1.37
C TRP A 63 14.35 -14.78 1.39
N ILE A 64 14.42 -13.52 0.98
CA ILE A 64 15.66 -12.79 0.74
C ILE A 64 15.64 -11.42 1.40
N GLY A 65 16.81 -10.85 1.62
CA GLY A 65 16.97 -9.49 2.11
C GLY A 65 17.06 -8.45 0.98
N ALA A 66 17.21 -7.19 1.37
CA ALA A 66 17.24 -6.02 0.49
C ALA A 66 18.27 -6.10 -0.64
N LEU A 67 19.37 -6.82 -0.46
CA LEU A 67 20.42 -7.02 -1.46
C LEU A 67 20.45 -8.45 -2.03
N GLY A 68 19.34 -9.18 -1.89
CA GLY A 68 19.22 -10.54 -2.38
C GLY A 68 19.93 -11.61 -1.55
N GLN A 69 20.43 -11.26 -0.35
CA GLN A 69 21.00 -12.23 0.59
C GLN A 69 19.90 -13.21 1.06
N PRO A 70 20.19 -14.52 1.20
CA PRO A 70 19.20 -15.47 1.68
C PRO A 70 18.89 -15.22 3.16
N MET A 71 17.61 -15.18 3.50
CA MET A 71 17.12 -15.12 4.89
C MET A 71 16.42 -16.43 5.28
N ASP A 72 16.24 -17.33 4.33
CA ASP A 72 15.61 -18.65 4.50
C ASP A 72 16.58 -19.76 4.91
N GLY A 73 17.87 -19.44 5.11
CA GLY A 73 18.92 -20.41 5.41
C GLY A 73 19.35 -21.26 4.21
N GLY A 74 18.83 -21.01 3.02
CA GLY A 74 19.24 -21.66 1.78
C GLY A 74 20.51 -21.06 1.18
N ASP A 75 20.99 -21.67 0.08
CA ASP A 75 22.12 -21.15 -0.68
C ASP A 75 21.80 -19.79 -1.29
N ALA A 76 22.86 -18.99 -1.54
CA ALA A 76 22.73 -17.72 -2.19
C ALA A 76 22.07 -17.89 -3.59
N PRO A 77 20.94 -17.22 -3.89
CA PRO A 77 20.34 -17.28 -5.22
C PRO A 77 21.35 -16.86 -6.30
N GLY A 78 21.41 -17.58 -7.42
CA GLY A 78 22.35 -17.28 -8.53
C GLY A 78 23.75 -17.88 -8.40
N GLY A 79 24.04 -18.67 -7.37
CA GLY A 79 25.27 -19.50 -7.20
C GLY A 79 26.58 -18.81 -7.57
N GLY A 80 27.34 -18.29 -6.62
CA GLY A 80 28.66 -17.76 -6.86
C GLY A 80 29.13 -16.73 -5.83
N ASP A 81 30.43 -16.47 -5.84
CA ASP A 81 31.08 -15.47 -5.03
C ASP A 81 30.47 -14.09 -5.36
N ARG A 82 29.67 -13.59 -4.43
CA ARG A 82 28.96 -12.33 -4.60
C ARG A 82 29.88 -11.16 -4.23
N ASP A 83 30.66 -10.73 -5.13
CA ASP A 83 30.70 -9.28 -5.35
C ASP A 83 29.27 -8.91 -5.77
N LEU A 84 28.43 -8.56 -4.78
CA LEU A 84 27.00 -8.23 -4.93
C LEU A 84 26.71 -7.74 -6.34
N ALA A 85 25.75 -8.35 -7.01
CA ALA A 85 25.50 -8.15 -8.43
C ALA A 85 25.36 -6.65 -8.76
N CYS A 86 26.50 -5.98 -8.87
CA CYS A 86 26.61 -4.61 -9.27
C CYS A 86 27.05 -4.60 -10.73
N GLY A 87 26.27 -4.06 -11.61
CA GLY A 87 26.59 -3.89 -13.02
C GLY A 87 26.57 -2.44 -13.47
N GLU A 88 27.18 -2.17 -14.60
CA GLU A 88 27.12 -0.84 -15.22
C GLU A 88 25.77 -0.62 -15.93
N ASP A 89 25.09 -1.71 -16.35
CA ASP A 89 23.77 -1.63 -16.96
C ASP A 89 22.67 -1.43 -15.92
N LEU A 90 21.56 -0.79 -16.30
CA LEU A 90 20.37 -0.61 -15.49
C LEU A 90 19.47 -1.85 -15.42
N ASP A 91 19.79 -2.90 -16.19
CA ASP A 91 18.97 -4.11 -16.21
C ASP A 91 19.05 -4.85 -14.87
N GLY A 92 17.89 -5.07 -14.23
CA GLY A 92 17.79 -5.63 -12.87
C GLY A 92 18.20 -4.69 -11.73
N ALA A 93 18.56 -3.42 -11.98
CA ALA A 93 18.86 -2.44 -10.95
C ALA A 93 17.66 -2.23 -10.00
N ILE A 94 17.92 -2.11 -8.69
CA ILE A 94 16.85 -1.90 -7.71
C ILE A 94 16.28 -0.47 -7.74
N ILE A 95 17.09 0.51 -8.12
CA ILE A 95 16.67 1.91 -8.31
C ILE A 95 16.61 2.16 -9.82
N ARG A 96 15.43 2.47 -10.33
CA ARG A 96 15.18 2.73 -11.75
C ARG A 96 14.01 3.66 -11.94
N ASP A 97 14.02 4.34 -13.08
CA ASP A 97 12.92 5.21 -13.47
C ASP A 97 11.65 4.41 -13.79
N PRO A 98 10.47 4.99 -13.59
CA PRO A 98 9.22 4.38 -13.99
C PRO A 98 9.11 4.29 -15.52
N PRO A 99 8.33 3.33 -16.05
CA PRO A 99 8.06 3.25 -17.48
C PRO A 99 7.35 4.51 -17.98
N GLY A 100 7.72 4.96 -19.19
CA GLY A 100 7.10 6.09 -19.84
C GLY A 100 5.62 5.88 -20.18
N VAL A 101 4.93 6.92 -20.59
CA VAL A 101 3.52 6.83 -20.99
C VAL A 101 3.34 5.93 -22.23
N GLU A 102 4.27 5.99 -23.18
CA GLU A 102 4.26 5.18 -24.41
C GLU A 102 4.51 3.70 -24.15
N ASP A 103 5.18 3.38 -23.03
CA ASP A 103 5.48 2.00 -22.63
C ASP A 103 4.29 1.28 -22.01
N ARG A 104 3.24 2.01 -21.65
CA ARG A 104 2.07 1.51 -20.93
C ARG A 104 0.90 1.24 -21.86
N LYS A 105 0.03 0.34 -21.42
CA LYS A 105 -1.28 0.17 -22.03
C LYS A 105 -2.39 0.21 -20.97
N PRO A 106 -3.65 0.50 -21.40
CA PRO A 106 -4.78 0.58 -20.48
C PRO A 106 -5.00 -0.69 -19.68
N ILE A 107 -5.45 -0.53 -18.43
CA ILE A 107 -5.79 -1.62 -17.52
C ILE A 107 -7.19 -2.13 -17.87
N THR A 108 -7.27 -3.33 -18.43
CA THR A 108 -8.52 -3.96 -18.89
C THR A 108 -8.67 -5.40 -18.44
N THR A 109 -7.64 -5.98 -17.82
CA THR A 109 -7.63 -7.37 -17.36
C THR A 109 -7.80 -7.39 -15.85
N PRO A 110 -8.75 -8.16 -15.29
CA PRO A 110 -8.97 -8.22 -13.85
C PRO A 110 -7.83 -8.99 -13.16
N LEU A 111 -7.52 -8.59 -11.93
CA LEU A 111 -6.82 -9.39 -10.95
C LEU A 111 -7.84 -9.84 -9.90
N VAL A 112 -8.18 -11.11 -9.87
CA VAL A 112 -9.10 -11.67 -8.87
C VAL A 112 -8.31 -11.91 -7.59
N THR A 113 -8.64 -11.18 -6.53
CA THR A 113 -7.92 -11.27 -5.24
C THR A 113 -8.40 -12.43 -4.39
N GLY A 114 -9.53 -13.06 -4.75
CA GLY A 114 -10.17 -14.09 -3.95
C GLY A 114 -10.83 -13.55 -2.67
N ILE A 115 -10.80 -12.24 -2.46
CA ILE A 115 -11.47 -11.56 -1.35
C ILE A 115 -12.76 -10.95 -1.88
N LYS A 116 -13.89 -11.59 -1.55
CA LYS A 116 -15.21 -11.25 -2.09
C LYS A 116 -15.54 -9.75 -2.00
N ALA A 117 -15.30 -9.14 -0.85
CA ALA A 117 -15.59 -7.73 -0.64
C ALA A 117 -14.72 -6.82 -1.53
N LEU A 118 -13.47 -7.19 -1.76
CA LEU A 118 -12.55 -6.45 -2.62
C LEU A 118 -12.95 -6.60 -4.08
N ASP A 119 -13.09 -7.83 -4.55
CA ASP A 119 -13.37 -8.14 -5.96
C ASP A 119 -14.72 -7.57 -6.44
N VAL A 120 -15.71 -7.48 -5.51
CA VAL A 120 -17.06 -6.99 -5.80
C VAL A 120 -17.18 -5.47 -5.62
N LEU A 121 -16.66 -4.91 -4.52
CA LEU A 121 -16.90 -3.51 -4.17
C LEU A 121 -15.83 -2.57 -4.74
N THR A 122 -14.58 -3.02 -4.83
CA THR A 122 -13.42 -2.24 -5.30
C THR A 122 -12.51 -3.09 -6.15
N PRO A 123 -12.95 -3.52 -7.34
CA PRO A 123 -12.22 -4.48 -8.16
C PRO A 123 -10.85 -3.95 -8.56
N LEU A 124 -9.92 -4.87 -8.69
CA LEU A 124 -8.53 -4.61 -9.01
C LEU A 124 -8.19 -5.09 -10.43
N GLY A 125 -7.57 -4.21 -11.20
CA GLY A 125 -7.06 -4.56 -12.54
C GLY A 125 -5.56 -4.85 -12.53
N ARG A 126 -5.10 -5.70 -13.43
CA ARG A 126 -3.66 -6.01 -13.60
C ARG A 126 -2.90 -4.77 -14.08
N GLY A 127 -1.92 -4.34 -13.31
CA GLY A 127 -1.16 -3.11 -13.52
C GLY A 127 -1.63 -1.91 -12.67
N GLN A 128 -2.58 -2.13 -11.77
CA GLN A 128 -3.14 -1.08 -10.89
C GLN A 128 -2.35 -0.94 -9.60
N CYS A 129 -2.17 0.30 -9.12
CA CYS A 129 -1.64 0.64 -7.82
C CYS A 129 -2.80 0.91 -6.84
N MET A 130 -3.03 0.01 -5.88
CA MET A 130 -4.11 0.11 -4.91
C MET A 130 -3.55 0.28 -3.50
N LEU A 131 -4.03 1.31 -2.79
CA LEU A 131 -3.74 1.53 -1.38
C LEU A 131 -4.72 0.72 -0.51
N LEU A 132 -4.20 -0.09 0.40
CA LEU A 132 -4.96 -0.72 1.48
C LEU A 132 -4.71 0.06 2.77
N THR A 133 -5.75 0.63 3.38
CA THR A 133 -5.58 1.42 4.60
C THR A 133 -6.63 1.08 5.66
N GLY A 134 -6.22 1.19 6.91
CA GLY A 134 -7.04 0.87 8.08
C GLY A 134 -6.31 1.17 9.38
N GLU A 135 -7.02 1.08 10.50
CA GLU A 135 -6.40 1.16 11.83
C GLU A 135 -5.55 -0.09 12.10
N PRO A 136 -4.51 -0.02 12.96
CA PRO A 136 -3.81 -1.21 13.43
C PRO A 136 -4.78 -2.29 13.95
N GLY A 137 -4.52 -3.55 13.62
CA GLY A 137 -5.39 -4.66 14.00
C GLY A 137 -6.57 -4.93 13.07
N THR A 138 -6.72 -4.19 11.97
CA THR A 138 -7.77 -4.43 10.96
C THR A 138 -7.46 -5.57 10.00
N GLY A 139 -6.29 -6.24 10.13
CA GLY A 139 -5.93 -7.43 9.37
C GLY A 139 -5.48 -7.16 7.94
N LEU A 140 -4.87 -5.98 7.66
CA LEU A 140 -4.39 -5.61 6.33
C LEU A 140 -3.33 -6.59 5.80
N THR A 141 -2.36 -7.00 6.62
CA THR A 141 -1.37 -8.04 6.30
C THR A 141 -2.04 -9.32 5.83
N ARG A 142 -3.02 -9.84 6.59
CA ARG A 142 -3.78 -11.05 6.22
C ARG A 142 -4.58 -10.89 4.93
N LEU A 143 -5.06 -9.68 4.66
CA LEU A 143 -5.74 -9.36 3.39
C LEU A 143 -4.74 -9.46 2.23
N GLY A 144 -3.55 -8.90 2.38
CA GLY A 144 -2.46 -9.00 1.40
C GLY A 144 -2.02 -10.46 1.16
N VAL A 145 -1.80 -11.22 2.23
CA VAL A 145 -1.46 -12.67 2.16
C VAL A 145 -2.58 -13.47 1.50
N GLY A 146 -3.84 -13.17 1.82
CA GLY A 146 -5.00 -13.80 1.17
C GLY A 146 -5.06 -13.54 -0.33
N ALA A 147 -4.77 -12.30 -0.76
CA ALA A 147 -4.72 -11.96 -2.18
C ALA A 147 -3.59 -12.71 -2.91
N ILE A 148 -2.45 -12.91 -2.27
CA ILE A 148 -1.35 -13.75 -2.79
C ILE A 148 -1.77 -15.21 -2.87
N ALA A 149 -2.39 -15.76 -1.83
CA ALA A 149 -2.82 -17.15 -1.79
C ALA A 149 -3.83 -17.47 -2.90
N ALA A 150 -4.70 -16.53 -3.25
CA ALA A 150 -5.65 -16.66 -4.34
C ALA A 150 -4.99 -16.75 -5.73
N GLN A 151 -3.71 -16.40 -5.87
CA GLN A 151 -2.99 -16.49 -7.14
C GLN A 151 -2.44 -17.89 -7.42
N ALA A 152 -2.61 -18.84 -6.50
CA ALA A 152 -2.17 -20.21 -6.73
C ALA A 152 -2.80 -20.77 -8.02
N GLY A 153 -1.96 -21.17 -8.98
CA GLY A 153 -2.41 -21.71 -10.26
C GLY A 153 -2.94 -20.68 -11.27
N SER A 154 -3.02 -19.38 -10.94
CA SER A 154 -3.51 -18.32 -11.84
C SER A 154 -2.48 -17.88 -12.89
N GLY A 155 -1.21 -18.29 -12.76
CA GLY A 155 -0.10 -17.79 -13.55
C GLY A 155 0.42 -16.42 -13.13
N VAL A 156 -0.16 -15.79 -12.11
CA VAL A 156 0.33 -14.53 -11.56
C VAL A 156 1.49 -14.80 -10.61
N ARG A 157 2.60 -14.13 -10.82
CA ARG A 157 3.75 -14.15 -9.93
C ARG A 157 3.47 -13.30 -8.70
N CYS A 158 3.92 -13.73 -7.53
CA CYS A 158 3.72 -12.98 -6.31
C CYS A 158 5.05 -12.54 -5.69
N VAL A 159 5.08 -11.30 -5.21
CA VAL A 159 6.17 -10.74 -4.42
C VAL A 159 5.57 -10.12 -3.15
N TYR A 160 6.17 -10.40 -2.00
CA TYR A 160 5.79 -9.80 -0.73
C TYR A 160 6.98 -9.01 -0.17
N GLY A 161 6.81 -7.71 0.02
CA GLY A 161 7.81 -6.83 0.62
C GLY A 161 7.46 -6.49 2.07
N ALA A 162 8.19 -7.06 3.03
CA ALA A 162 8.09 -6.71 4.45
C ALA A 162 9.08 -5.58 4.76
N THR A 163 8.60 -4.32 4.74
CA THR A 163 9.47 -3.14 4.81
C THR A 163 9.07 -2.15 5.91
N GLY A 164 7.91 -2.32 6.52
CA GLY A 164 7.39 -1.50 7.60
C GLY A 164 7.15 -2.30 8.89
N ALA A 165 5.91 -2.31 9.37
CA ALA A 165 5.51 -3.06 10.57
C ALA A 165 5.80 -4.56 10.44
N ALA A 166 5.57 -5.14 9.26
CA ALA A 166 5.86 -6.55 8.99
C ALA A 166 7.37 -6.89 9.04
N ALA A 167 8.26 -5.92 9.08
CA ALA A 167 9.69 -6.12 9.23
C ALA A 167 10.16 -6.09 10.70
N GLU A 168 9.32 -5.80 11.69
CA GLU A 168 9.72 -5.77 13.11
C GLU A 168 10.34 -7.10 13.58
N ASP A 169 9.79 -8.22 13.11
CA ASP A 169 10.29 -9.55 13.38
C ASP A 169 11.21 -10.10 12.27
N GLY A 170 11.68 -9.22 11.37
CA GLY A 170 12.46 -9.59 10.19
C GLY A 170 11.60 -10.18 9.06
N GLY A 171 10.29 -10.05 9.10
CA GLY A 171 9.36 -10.64 8.12
C GLY A 171 8.95 -12.08 8.42
N LYS A 172 9.32 -12.63 9.58
CA LYS A 172 9.03 -14.03 9.96
C LYS A 172 7.54 -14.31 10.02
N GLY A 173 6.77 -13.43 10.66
CA GLY A 173 5.32 -13.59 10.77
C GLY A 173 4.64 -13.66 9.41
N ALA A 174 5.02 -12.81 8.48
CA ALA A 174 4.49 -12.83 7.12
C ALA A 174 4.85 -14.11 6.36
N VAL A 175 6.09 -14.59 6.52
CA VAL A 175 6.54 -15.87 5.92
C VAL A 175 5.75 -17.05 6.50
N GLU A 176 5.48 -17.05 7.80
CA GLU A 176 4.67 -18.10 8.46
C GLU A 176 3.22 -18.07 7.97
N GLU A 177 2.62 -16.90 7.84
CA GLU A 177 1.26 -16.75 7.27
C GLU A 177 1.21 -17.22 5.81
N LEU A 178 2.20 -16.88 4.97
CA LEU A 178 2.30 -17.35 3.59
C LEU A 178 2.47 -18.87 3.50
N ARG A 179 3.26 -19.48 4.41
CA ARG A 179 3.41 -20.93 4.50
C ARG A 179 2.12 -21.60 4.93
N ALA A 180 1.45 -21.06 5.94
CA ALA A 180 0.16 -21.57 6.41
C ALA A 180 -0.92 -21.51 5.33
N ALA A 181 -0.89 -20.47 4.49
CA ALA A 181 -1.78 -20.31 3.34
C ALA A 181 -1.37 -21.16 2.12
N GLY A 182 -0.25 -21.91 2.17
CA GLY A 182 0.27 -22.67 1.04
C GLY A 182 0.80 -21.79 -0.11
N ALA A 183 1.04 -20.52 0.14
CA ALA A 183 1.35 -19.52 -0.86
C ALA A 183 2.86 -19.29 -1.08
N MET A 184 3.71 -19.78 -0.16
CA MET A 184 5.16 -19.55 -0.22
C MET A 184 5.79 -20.05 -1.52
N GLY A 185 5.35 -21.18 -2.05
CA GLY A 185 5.95 -21.81 -3.23
C GLY A 185 5.86 -21.00 -4.53
N HIS A 186 4.94 -20.03 -4.62
CA HIS A 186 4.81 -19.12 -5.78
C HIS A 186 5.11 -17.66 -5.44
N THR A 187 5.65 -17.40 -4.22
CA THR A 187 5.92 -16.05 -3.72
C THR A 187 7.41 -15.86 -3.46
N THR A 188 7.94 -14.71 -3.84
CA THR A 188 9.25 -14.24 -3.37
C THR A 188 9.01 -13.26 -2.22
N VAL A 189 9.65 -13.49 -1.06
CA VAL A 189 9.58 -12.57 0.06
C VAL A 189 10.86 -11.75 0.13
N VAL A 190 10.74 -10.44 0.19
CA VAL A 190 11.83 -9.49 0.41
C VAL A 190 11.60 -8.82 1.75
N SER A 191 12.55 -8.92 2.67
CA SER A 191 12.41 -8.30 3.99
C SER A 191 13.73 -7.70 4.50
N VAL A 192 13.66 -7.00 5.61
CA VAL A 192 14.81 -6.50 6.37
C VAL A 192 14.66 -6.89 7.83
N ASP A 193 15.75 -6.85 8.58
CA ASP A 193 15.71 -7.06 10.02
C ASP A 193 14.95 -5.94 10.74
N GLY A 194 14.43 -6.21 11.94
CA GLY A 194 13.61 -5.26 12.69
C GLY A 194 14.34 -3.97 13.07
N ASP A 195 15.65 -4.04 13.26
CA ASP A 195 16.55 -2.93 13.57
C ASP A 195 17.18 -2.28 12.32
N ALA A 196 16.72 -2.65 11.12
CA ALA A 196 17.22 -2.12 9.86
C ALA A 196 17.06 -0.60 9.77
N SER A 197 18.09 0.07 9.23
CA SER A 197 18.08 1.50 8.98
C SER A 197 17.01 1.90 7.94
N LEU A 198 16.64 3.18 7.90
CA LEU A 198 15.70 3.68 6.88
C LEU A 198 16.21 3.45 5.46
N ALA A 199 17.53 3.53 5.24
CA ALA A 199 18.14 3.24 3.94
C ALA A 199 17.96 1.77 3.54
N GLU A 200 18.07 0.84 4.48
CA GLU A 200 17.83 -0.59 4.23
C GLU A 200 16.36 -0.88 3.94
N ARG A 201 15.43 -0.27 4.68
CA ARG A 201 14.00 -0.38 4.44
C ARG A 201 13.60 0.16 3.06
N TYR A 202 14.19 1.29 2.66
CA TYR A 202 14.04 1.83 1.32
C TYR A 202 14.63 0.90 0.25
N ALA A 203 15.84 0.39 0.48
CA ALA A 203 16.48 -0.57 -0.43
C ALA A 203 15.64 -1.84 -0.60
N ALA A 204 15.04 -2.37 0.48
CA ALA A 204 14.14 -3.53 0.40
C ALA A 204 12.87 -3.21 -0.38
N THR A 205 12.30 -2.02 -0.21
CA THR A 205 11.18 -1.57 -1.04
C THR A 205 11.56 -1.58 -2.52
N CYS A 206 12.71 -0.96 -2.87
CA CYS A 206 13.21 -0.94 -4.24
C CYS A 206 13.53 -2.35 -4.77
N ALA A 207 14.06 -3.24 -3.94
CA ALA A 207 14.35 -4.62 -4.29
C ALA A 207 13.07 -5.42 -4.58
N ALA A 208 12.02 -5.25 -3.77
CA ALA A 208 10.72 -5.88 -4.01
C ALA A 208 10.13 -5.43 -5.37
N PHE A 209 10.23 -4.13 -5.70
CA PHE A 209 9.87 -3.63 -7.02
C PHE A 209 10.73 -4.25 -8.12
N ALA A 210 12.05 -4.32 -7.95
CA ALA A 210 12.96 -4.84 -8.96
C ALA A 210 12.70 -6.32 -9.27
N VAL A 211 12.44 -7.15 -8.25
CA VAL A 211 12.02 -8.55 -8.41
C VAL A 211 10.73 -8.64 -9.22
N ALA A 212 9.74 -7.82 -8.88
CA ALA A 212 8.45 -7.79 -9.57
C ALA A 212 8.58 -7.29 -11.02
N GLU A 213 9.42 -6.29 -11.26
CA GLU A 213 9.71 -5.76 -12.60
C GLU A 213 10.48 -6.73 -13.48
N GLY A 214 11.36 -7.56 -12.89
CA GLY A 214 12.05 -8.63 -13.61
C GLY A 214 11.07 -9.63 -14.22
N ALA A 215 10.02 -10.04 -13.47
CA ALA A 215 8.95 -10.89 -13.98
C ALA A 215 8.11 -10.17 -15.03
N ARG A 216 7.72 -8.94 -14.76
CA ARG A 216 6.97 -8.13 -15.72
C ARG A 216 7.70 -7.99 -17.05
N ALA A 217 9.02 -7.79 -17.03
CA ALA A 217 9.83 -7.68 -18.24
C ALA A 217 9.85 -8.95 -19.09
N LYS A 218 9.62 -10.12 -18.48
CA LYS A 218 9.43 -11.40 -19.18
C LYS A 218 8.01 -11.59 -19.74
N GLY A 219 7.14 -10.61 -19.58
CA GLY A 219 5.74 -10.68 -20.00
C GLY A 219 4.80 -11.32 -18.99
N GLU A 220 5.27 -11.58 -17.76
CA GLU A 220 4.44 -12.16 -16.69
C GLU A 220 3.57 -11.08 -16.03
N ASP A 221 2.42 -11.52 -15.49
CA ASP A 221 1.62 -10.69 -14.59
C ASP A 221 2.09 -10.89 -13.16
N VAL A 222 2.29 -9.78 -12.44
CA VAL A 222 2.84 -9.79 -11.09
C VAL A 222 1.92 -9.10 -10.10
N LEU A 223 1.75 -9.69 -8.93
CA LEU A 223 1.17 -9.06 -7.75
C LEU A 223 2.27 -8.79 -6.72
N LEU A 224 2.52 -7.53 -6.43
CA LEU A 224 3.36 -7.07 -5.34
C LEU A 224 2.49 -6.63 -4.17
N VAL A 225 2.70 -7.22 -3.00
CA VAL A 225 2.15 -6.73 -1.72
C VAL A 225 3.29 -6.07 -0.97
N LEU A 226 3.14 -4.78 -0.64
CA LEU A 226 4.11 -4.03 0.16
C LEU A 226 3.53 -3.77 1.55
N ASP A 227 4.10 -4.40 2.56
CA ASP A 227 3.67 -4.32 3.96
C ASP A 227 4.82 -3.74 4.83
N ASP A 228 4.85 -2.46 5.10
CA ASP A 228 3.99 -1.38 4.66
C ASP A 228 4.81 -0.21 4.08
N PHE A 229 4.16 0.90 3.77
CA PHE A 229 4.82 2.09 3.23
C PHE A 229 5.64 2.90 4.25
N THR A 230 5.63 2.55 5.54
CA THR A 230 6.28 3.37 6.59
C THR A 230 7.76 3.61 6.31
N GLY A 231 8.51 2.57 5.94
CA GLY A 231 9.93 2.72 5.60
C GLY A 231 10.17 3.68 4.42
N LEU A 232 9.35 3.59 3.37
CA LEU A 232 9.39 4.49 2.22
C LEU A 232 9.05 5.93 2.61
N VAL A 233 8.03 6.12 3.44
CA VAL A 233 7.56 7.43 3.91
C VAL A 233 8.63 8.13 4.75
N GLU A 234 9.19 7.44 5.74
CA GLU A 234 10.21 8.02 6.62
C GLU A 234 11.49 8.37 5.83
N PHE A 235 11.93 7.47 4.95
CA PHE A 235 13.03 7.76 4.05
C PHE A 235 12.77 9.00 3.18
N THR A 236 11.57 9.11 2.62
CA THR A 236 11.19 10.25 1.76
C THR A 236 11.16 11.57 2.53
N LYS A 237 10.73 11.55 3.80
CA LYS A 237 10.78 12.75 4.67
C LYS A 237 12.21 13.25 4.83
N ASP A 238 13.15 12.34 5.07
CA ASP A 238 14.56 12.70 5.21
C ASP A 238 15.14 13.22 3.89
N MET A 239 14.78 12.59 2.77
CA MET A 239 15.20 13.04 1.44
C MET A 239 14.66 14.43 1.09
N ALA A 240 13.41 14.70 1.36
CA ALA A 240 12.80 16.01 1.12
C ALA A 240 13.49 17.13 1.92
N ARG A 241 13.98 16.81 3.13
CA ARG A 241 14.76 17.76 3.95
C ARG A 241 16.19 17.96 3.44
N LEU A 242 16.80 16.92 2.89
CA LEU A 242 18.18 16.97 2.41
C LEU A 242 18.30 17.59 1.01
N SER A 243 17.34 17.38 0.12
CA SER A 243 17.37 17.85 -1.27
C SER A 243 17.59 19.37 -1.39
N PRO A 244 16.90 20.25 -0.65
CA PRO A 244 17.15 21.68 -0.73
C PRO A 244 18.53 22.10 -0.26
N GLN A 245 19.17 21.35 0.65
CA GLN A 245 20.52 21.60 1.12
C GLN A 245 21.58 21.35 0.05
N LEU A 246 21.26 20.50 -0.94
CA LEU A 246 22.12 20.24 -2.09
C LEU A 246 22.20 21.43 -3.04
N ASP A 247 21.07 22.12 -3.22
CA ASP A 247 20.95 23.27 -4.12
C ASP A 247 21.38 24.58 -3.46
N ASN A 248 21.38 24.65 -2.12
CA ASN A 248 21.78 25.83 -1.37
C ASN A 248 22.97 25.54 -0.45
N PRO A 249 24.21 25.91 -0.84
CA PRO A 249 25.42 25.68 -0.04
C PRO A 249 25.40 26.34 1.35
N GLU A 250 24.59 27.38 1.54
CA GLU A 250 24.48 28.09 2.82
C GLU A 250 23.53 27.35 3.80
N GLY A 251 22.87 26.28 3.35
CA GLY A 251 22.16 25.34 4.23
C GLY A 251 20.84 25.85 4.80
N ILE A 252 20.37 27.02 4.40
CA ILE A 252 19.07 27.55 4.86
C ILE A 252 17.97 26.94 3.99
N ILE A 253 17.17 26.05 4.58
CA ILE A 253 15.96 25.54 3.96
C ILE A 253 14.88 26.60 4.21
N ASP A 254 14.38 27.18 3.14
CA ASP A 254 13.17 27.97 3.21
C ASP A 254 11.97 27.01 3.24
N GLU A 255 11.57 26.61 4.43
CA GLU A 255 10.44 25.70 4.64
C GLU A 255 9.09 26.33 4.20
N GLU A 256 9.05 27.64 4.06
CA GLU A 256 7.85 28.38 3.60
C GLU A 256 7.80 28.55 2.07
N LYS A 257 8.87 28.15 1.37
CA LYS A 257 8.95 28.31 -0.08
C LYS A 257 7.80 27.56 -0.78
N MET A 258 7.00 28.33 -1.49
CA MET A 258 5.92 27.78 -2.32
C MET A 258 6.43 27.59 -3.75
N VAL A 259 6.06 26.47 -4.35
CA VAL A 259 6.39 26.12 -5.74
C VAL A 259 5.14 25.67 -6.49
N GLU A 260 5.15 25.86 -7.79
CA GLU A 260 4.11 25.28 -8.65
C GLU A 260 4.44 23.82 -8.92
N TYR A 261 3.50 22.94 -8.60
CA TYR A 261 3.58 21.51 -8.83
C TYR A 261 2.23 21.03 -9.39
N GLU A 262 2.24 20.47 -10.60
CA GLU A 262 1.03 19.97 -11.30
C GLU A 262 -0.14 20.97 -11.31
N GLY A 263 0.16 22.25 -11.52
CA GLY A 263 -0.84 23.32 -11.56
C GLY A 263 -1.35 23.80 -10.19
N MET A 264 -0.76 23.32 -9.11
CA MET A 264 -1.06 23.76 -7.74
C MET A 264 0.14 24.46 -7.12
N ILE A 265 -0.12 25.49 -6.34
CA ILE A 265 0.92 26.16 -5.53
C ILE A 265 0.95 25.44 -4.18
N ILE A 266 2.03 24.71 -3.94
CA ILE A 266 2.23 23.92 -2.71
C ILE A 266 3.61 24.18 -2.13
N ASN A 267 3.81 23.77 -0.87
CA ASN A 267 5.09 23.87 -0.20
C ASN A 267 6.15 23.02 -0.94
N ALA A 268 7.39 23.55 -1.06
CA ALA A 268 8.47 22.91 -1.80
C ALA A 268 8.83 21.50 -1.26
N LEU A 269 8.86 21.33 0.07
CA LEU A 269 9.12 20.02 0.68
C LEU A 269 8.01 19.00 0.36
N LEU A 270 6.76 19.47 0.33
CA LEU A 270 5.63 18.64 -0.06
C LEU A 270 5.71 18.25 -1.54
N ALA A 271 6.11 19.17 -2.42
CA ALA A 271 6.31 18.90 -3.84
C ALA A 271 7.40 17.86 -4.06
N GLU A 272 8.55 17.98 -3.39
CA GLU A 272 9.64 17.01 -3.48
C GLU A 272 9.22 15.64 -2.96
N ARG A 273 8.52 15.58 -1.82
CA ARG A 273 7.99 14.33 -1.30
C ARG A 273 7.01 13.67 -2.28
N ARG A 274 6.08 14.43 -2.85
CA ARG A 274 5.12 13.91 -3.84
C ARG A 274 5.84 13.41 -5.10
N ARG A 275 6.83 14.14 -5.59
CA ARG A 275 7.64 13.71 -6.74
C ARG A 275 8.30 12.37 -6.46
N PHE A 276 8.96 12.23 -5.32
CA PHE A 276 9.67 11.03 -4.94
C PHE A 276 8.73 9.82 -4.79
N LEU A 277 7.63 9.98 -4.04
CA LEU A 277 6.61 8.94 -3.87
C LEU A 277 5.95 8.59 -5.21
N GLY A 278 5.58 9.60 -5.99
CA GLY A 278 4.97 9.43 -7.31
C GLY A 278 5.87 8.63 -8.25
N THR A 279 7.17 8.98 -8.34
CA THR A 279 8.15 8.25 -9.15
C THR A 279 8.24 6.78 -8.73
N THR A 280 8.24 6.49 -7.42
CA THR A 280 8.29 5.11 -6.93
C THR A 280 7.01 4.34 -7.28
N LEU A 281 5.83 4.92 -7.06
CA LEU A 281 4.55 4.26 -7.33
C LEU A 281 4.25 4.12 -8.82
N GLN A 282 4.74 5.04 -9.65
CA GLN A 282 4.63 4.97 -11.10
C GLN A 282 5.41 3.81 -11.73
N ARG A 283 6.24 3.09 -11.00
CA ARG A 283 6.84 1.82 -11.44
C ARG A 283 5.78 0.73 -11.65
N VAL A 284 4.63 0.86 -11.00
CA VAL A 284 3.44 0.02 -11.21
C VAL A 284 2.82 0.35 -12.56
N ALA A 285 2.74 -0.64 -13.44
CA ALA A 285 2.18 -0.44 -14.77
C ALA A 285 1.84 -1.77 -15.46
N ARG A 286 0.91 -1.70 -16.41
CA ARG A 286 0.72 -2.70 -17.44
C ARG A 286 1.51 -2.27 -18.67
N MET A 287 2.41 -3.13 -19.13
CA MET A 287 3.28 -2.81 -20.27
C MET A 287 2.58 -3.01 -21.60
N SER A 288 3.03 -2.27 -22.61
CA SER A 288 2.62 -2.46 -24.00
C SER A 288 3.05 -3.83 -24.52
N ASP A 289 2.34 -4.34 -25.53
CA ASP A 289 2.66 -5.65 -26.14
C ASP A 289 4.04 -5.67 -26.79
N ALA A 290 4.53 -4.51 -27.24
CA ALA A 290 5.90 -4.35 -27.76
C ALA A 290 6.98 -4.62 -26.70
N LEU A 291 6.65 -4.44 -25.43
CA LEU A 291 7.51 -4.69 -24.27
C LEU A 291 7.10 -5.96 -23.49
N GLY A 292 6.48 -6.93 -24.20
CA GLY A 292 6.11 -8.22 -23.62
C GLY A 292 4.73 -8.29 -22.99
N GLY A 293 4.01 -7.17 -22.79
CA GLY A 293 2.62 -7.14 -22.33
C GLY A 293 2.37 -7.50 -20.87
N GLY A 294 3.42 -7.74 -20.09
CA GLY A 294 3.33 -8.08 -18.65
C GLY A 294 2.79 -6.93 -17.79
N SER A 295 2.36 -7.24 -16.58
CA SER A 295 1.85 -6.23 -15.64
C SER A 295 2.45 -6.37 -14.24
N LEU A 296 2.64 -5.24 -13.57
CA LEU A 296 2.93 -5.16 -12.15
C LEU A 296 1.76 -4.49 -11.45
N THR A 297 1.08 -5.23 -10.57
CA THR A 297 -0.01 -4.75 -9.73
C THR A 297 0.50 -4.60 -8.31
N LEU A 298 0.17 -3.50 -7.64
CA LEU A 298 0.58 -3.23 -6.26
C LEU A 298 -0.64 -3.19 -5.33
N LEU A 299 -0.57 -3.94 -4.24
CA LEU A 299 -1.36 -3.74 -3.03
C LEU A 299 -0.41 -3.18 -1.96
N GLY A 300 -0.46 -1.86 -1.75
CA GLY A 300 0.38 -1.20 -0.76
C GLY A 300 -0.38 -0.94 0.53
N ILE A 301 0.15 -1.40 1.65
CA ILE A 301 -0.46 -1.27 2.97
C ILE A 301 0.01 0.01 3.66
N MET A 302 -0.93 0.71 4.31
CA MET A 302 -0.64 1.86 5.14
C MET A 302 -1.61 1.92 6.31
N TYR A 303 -1.09 1.90 7.52
CA TYR A 303 -1.87 2.06 8.73
C TYR A 303 -2.10 3.54 9.03
N HIS A 304 -3.32 3.94 9.34
CA HIS A 304 -3.65 5.28 9.79
C HIS A 304 -3.90 5.33 11.30
N GLU A 305 -3.75 6.51 11.88
CA GLU A 305 -4.01 6.77 13.30
C GLU A 305 -5.44 6.40 13.69
N LYS A 306 -5.61 5.89 14.92
CA LYS A 306 -6.93 5.50 15.44
C LYS A 306 -7.88 6.69 15.47
N GLY A 307 -9.07 6.50 14.93
CA GLY A 307 -10.11 7.54 14.88
C GLY A 307 -9.93 8.58 13.77
N ALA A 308 -8.88 8.51 12.96
CA ALA A 308 -8.62 9.48 11.89
C ALA A 308 -9.81 9.69 10.94
N TYR A 309 -10.60 8.66 10.71
CA TYR A 309 -11.78 8.67 9.83
C TYR A 309 -13.12 8.52 10.59
N ARG A 310 -13.11 8.40 11.94
CA ARG A 310 -14.31 8.33 12.74
C ARG A 310 -14.94 9.72 12.86
N GLY A 311 -16.18 9.89 12.44
CA GLY A 311 -16.98 11.07 12.76
C GLY A 311 -17.11 12.13 11.68
N ARG A 312 -17.03 11.79 10.41
CA ARG A 312 -17.36 12.70 9.29
C ARG A 312 -18.87 13.00 9.23
N LYS A 313 -19.43 13.60 10.30
CA LYS A 313 -20.64 14.42 10.21
C LYS A 313 -20.22 15.80 9.73
N GLY A 314 -20.62 16.12 8.50
CA GLY A 314 -20.37 17.36 7.78
C GLY A 314 -20.12 18.62 8.63
N THR A 315 -18.86 18.93 8.85
CA THR A 315 -18.39 20.28 9.11
C THR A 315 -17.08 20.45 8.36
N ASN A 316 -17.14 21.12 7.23
CA ASN A 316 -15.99 21.75 6.57
C ASN A 316 -15.39 22.78 7.54
N LYS A 317 -14.54 22.33 8.47
CA LYS A 317 -13.81 23.20 9.38
C LYS A 317 -12.45 22.67 9.79
N ASP A 318 -11.74 22.01 8.90
CA ASP A 318 -10.31 21.75 9.08
C ASP A 318 -9.55 21.74 7.75
N THR A 319 -9.78 22.76 6.93
CA THR A 319 -8.71 23.32 6.12
C THR A 319 -8.03 24.36 6.99
N GLY A 320 -7.42 23.91 8.06
CA GLY A 320 -6.52 24.72 8.85
C GLY A 320 -5.29 24.99 7.98
N ALA A 321 -5.28 26.14 7.35
CA ALA A 321 -4.05 26.78 6.96
C ALA A 321 -3.17 26.82 8.23
N VAL A 322 -2.18 25.96 8.31
CA VAL A 322 -1.11 26.08 9.28
C VAL A 322 -0.19 27.17 8.74
N GLY A 323 -0.61 28.39 8.98
CA GLY A 323 0.31 29.52 8.98
C GLY A 323 1.04 29.48 10.32
N SER A 324 2.14 28.79 10.41
CA SER A 324 3.07 28.91 11.52
C SER A 324 4.18 29.84 11.11
N ALA A 325 4.10 31.07 11.59
CA ALA A 325 5.23 31.98 11.65
C ALA A 325 6.16 31.49 12.78
N GLU A 326 7.11 30.59 12.48
CA GLU A 326 8.19 30.23 13.38
C GLU A 326 9.45 29.95 12.55
N GLY A 327 10.50 30.74 12.79
CA GLY A 327 11.84 30.43 12.31
C GLY A 327 12.39 29.23 13.08
N ALA A 328 13.11 28.37 12.38
CA ALA A 328 13.66 27.10 12.88
C ALA A 328 14.71 27.23 14.02
N ASP A 329 15.05 28.44 14.44
CA ASP A 329 16.05 28.74 15.48
C ASP A 329 15.46 29.28 16.78
N GLY A 330 14.11 29.35 16.91
CA GLY A 330 13.45 29.88 18.10
C GLY A 330 13.61 31.40 18.29
N THR A 331 14.09 32.09 17.28
CA THR A 331 14.16 33.56 17.33
C THR A 331 12.79 34.17 17.05
N LEU A 332 12.38 35.05 17.97
CA LEU A 332 11.14 35.82 17.84
C LEU A 332 11.26 36.80 16.68
N GLN A 333 10.54 36.56 15.59
CA GLN A 333 10.43 37.54 14.52
C GLN A 333 9.58 38.72 14.99
N LEU A 334 10.22 39.83 15.23
CA LEU A 334 9.55 41.09 15.57
C LEU A 334 8.91 41.69 14.34
N PRO A 335 7.68 42.22 14.41
CA PRO A 335 7.03 42.84 13.26
C PRO A 335 7.82 44.00 12.72
N ALA A 336 7.73 44.22 11.40
CA ALA A 336 8.41 45.33 10.74
C ALA A 336 8.01 46.66 11.42
N GLY A 337 8.99 47.50 11.76
CA GLY A 337 8.78 48.75 12.46
C GLY A 337 8.61 48.64 13.99
N PHE A 338 8.94 47.51 14.60
CA PHE A 338 8.86 47.28 16.05
C PHE A 338 9.60 48.39 16.84
N ASP A 339 10.80 48.77 16.41
CA ASP A 339 11.63 49.82 17.06
C ASP A 339 11.00 51.21 17.03
N GLN A 340 10.03 51.44 16.15
CA GLN A 340 9.34 52.73 16.00
C GLN A 340 8.01 52.77 16.79
N MET A 341 7.63 51.68 17.45
CA MET A 341 6.39 51.59 18.22
C MET A 341 6.56 52.17 19.63
N ALA A 342 5.45 52.64 20.21
CA ALA A 342 5.46 53.12 21.58
C ALA A 342 5.90 51.99 22.56
N PRO A 343 6.66 52.34 23.62
CA PRO A 343 7.19 51.33 24.57
C PRO A 343 6.16 50.37 25.17
N GLU A 344 4.96 50.86 25.41
CA GLU A 344 3.83 50.04 25.91
C GLU A 344 3.36 48.99 24.88
N MET A 345 3.42 49.34 23.58
CA MET A 345 3.05 48.45 22.48
C MET A 345 4.13 47.37 22.28
N GLN A 346 5.41 47.79 22.31
CA GLN A 346 6.55 46.86 22.26
C GLN A 346 6.48 45.82 23.39
N ALA A 347 6.20 46.25 24.62
CA ALA A 347 6.05 45.34 25.77
C ALA A 347 4.88 44.36 25.57
N LYS A 348 3.74 44.79 25.04
CA LYS A 348 2.59 43.91 24.75
C LYS A 348 2.89 42.89 23.65
N ILE A 349 3.59 43.31 22.60
CA ILE A 349 3.99 42.42 21.49
C ILE A 349 4.99 41.38 21.99
N THR A 350 6.02 41.78 22.75
CA THR A 350 7.01 40.89 23.33
C THR A 350 6.35 39.86 24.26
N ALA A 351 5.49 40.30 25.17
CA ALA A 351 4.78 39.39 26.07
C ALA A 351 3.83 38.43 25.31
N ALA A 352 3.20 38.87 24.22
CA ALA A 352 2.36 38.00 23.40
C ALA A 352 3.18 36.96 22.63
N LEU A 353 4.35 37.34 22.13
CA LEU A 353 5.28 36.46 21.44
C LEU A 353 5.90 35.44 22.40
N GLU A 354 6.33 35.86 23.59
CA GLU A 354 6.83 34.97 24.65
C GLU A 354 5.75 33.93 25.05
N LYS A 355 4.52 34.37 25.25
CA LYS A 355 3.41 33.47 25.54
C LYS A 355 3.12 32.47 24.41
N LYS A 356 3.27 32.89 23.13
CA LYS A 356 3.18 32.00 21.99
C LYS A 356 4.32 30.98 21.96
N ARG A 357 5.54 31.45 22.18
CA ARG A 357 6.73 30.57 22.26
C ARG A 357 6.57 29.52 23.36
N ASP A 358 6.19 29.93 24.57
CA ASP A 358 6.02 29.01 25.69
C ASP A 358 4.88 28.00 25.44
N ALA A 359 3.83 28.42 24.75
CA ALA A 359 2.76 27.53 24.31
C ALA A 359 3.23 26.53 23.24
N ALA A 360 4.09 26.98 22.32
CA ALA A 360 4.66 26.13 21.26
C ALA A 360 5.66 25.11 21.83
N VAL A 361 6.53 25.55 22.76
CA VAL A 361 7.46 24.64 23.47
C VAL A 361 6.67 23.58 24.26
N LYS A 362 5.65 23.99 25.00
CA LYS A 362 4.79 23.06 25.75
C LYS A 362 4.02 22.11 24.84
N ALA A 363 3.60 22.59 23.68
CA ALA A 363 2.94 21.73 22.67
C ALA A 363 3.96 20.75 22.02
N ALA A 364 5.20 21.16 21.81
CA ALA A 364 6.28 20.30 21.31
C ALA A 364 6.63 19.21 22.36
N GLU A 365 6.81 19.59 23.63
CA GLU A 365 7.04 18.66 24.74
C GLU A 365 5.87 17.66 24.91
N ALA A 366 4.63 18.14 24.77
CA ALA A 366 3.46 17.27 24.82
C ALA A 366 3.41 16.29 23.64
N ARG A 367 3.78 16.74 22.43
CA ARG A 367 3.89 15.87 21.24
C ARG A 367 5.03 14.84 21.40
N GLU A 368 6.13 15.24 21.97
CA GLU A 368 7.27 14.35 22.23
C GLU A 368 6.93 13.31 23.32
N ALA A 369 6.24 13.72 24.37
CA ALA A 369 5.72 12.81 25.39
C ALA A 369 4.64 11.86 24.84
N GLU A 370 3.77 12.34 23.96
CA GLU A 370 2.78 11.53 23.27
C GLU A 370 3.43 10.55 22.29
N ALA A 371 4.47 10.97 21.57
CA ALA A 371 5.27 10.10 20.70
C ALA A 371 6.03 9.02 21.50
N ALA A 372 6.57 9.39 22.67
CA ALA A 372 7.24 8.44 23.57
C ALA A 372 6.26 7.46 24.26
N ALA A 373 4.98 7.85 24.37
CA ALA A 373 3.91 7.01 24.92
C ALA A 373 3.18 6.17 23.87
N LYS A 374 3.55 6.28 22.58
CA LYS A 374 2.95 5.45 21.51
C LYS A 374 3.19 3.97 21.82
N ARG A 375 2.11 3.18 21.76
CA ARG A 375 2.23 1.73 21.82
C ARG A 375 3.03 1.24 20.61
N PRO A 376 3.73 0.11 20.70
CA PRO A 376 4.47 -0.44 19.55
C PRO A 376 3.62 -0.52 18.27
N GLU A 377 2.35 -0.92 18.42
CA GLU A 377 1.39 -1.01 17.31
C GLU A 377 1.03 0.34 16.65
N ASP A 378 1.22 1.47 17.34
CA ASP A 378 0.94 2.82 16.83
C ASP A 378 2.20 3.45 16.19
N ALA A 379 3.37 2.83 16.31
CA ALA A 379 4.65 3.34 15.77
C ALA A 379 4.65 3.44 14.23
N TYR A 380 3.88 2.57 13.57
CA TYR A 380 3.78 2.51 12.10
C TYR A 380 2.54 3.22 11.55
N THR A 381 1.79 3.93 12.40
CA THR A 381 0.61 4.66 11.94
C THR A 381 0.99 6.00 11.30
N GLN A 382 0.29 6.36 10.24
CA GLN A 382 0.49 7.59 9.52
C GLN A 382 -0.66 8.57 9.76
N PRO A 383 -0.39 9.88 9.81
CA PRO A 383 -1.42 10.89 9.96
C PRO A 383 -2.34 10.91 8.73
N ARG A 384 -3.59 11.28 8.95
CA ARG A 384 -4.62 11.33 7.91
C ARG A 384 -4.20 12.10 6.67
N SER A 385 -3.52 13.25 6.82
CA SER A 385 -3.05 14.08 5.70
C SER A 385 -2.13 13.31 4.75
N LEU A 386 -1.25 12.46 5.28
CA LEU A 386 -0.35 11.66 4.48
C LEU A 386 -1.08 10.50 3.79
N VAL A 387 -2.03 9.85 4.48
CA VAL A 387 -2.88 8.82 3.86
C VAL A 387 -3.68 9.40 2.71
N GLU A 388 -4.28 10.60 2.87
CA GLU A 388 -4.98 11.31 1.80
C GLU A 388 -4.04 11.71 0.64
N GLU A 389 -2.79 12.00 0.92
CA GLU A 389 -1.76 12.22 -0.12
C GLU A 389 -1.55 10.93 -0.94
N PHE A 390 -1.35 9.77 -0.29
CA PHE A 390 -1.25 8.49 -0.99
C PHE A 390 -2.51 8.13 -1.77
N MET A 391 -3.69 8.40 -1.20
CA MET A 391 -4.95 8.26 -1.94
C MET A 391 -4.98 9.09 -3.21
N SER A 392 -4.29 10.23 -3.26
CA SER A 392 -4.26 11.10 -4.44
C SER A 392 -3.35 10.59 -5.56
N ILE A 393 -2.25 9.91 -5.21
CA ILE A 393 -1.22 9.45 -6.16
C ILE A 393 -1.34 7.97 -6.55
N THR A 394 -2.22 7.20 -5.90
CA THR A 394 -2.53 5.80 -6.26
C THR A 394 -3.74 5.72 -7.18
N ASP A 395 -3.93 4.59 -7.87
CA ASP A 395 -5.09 4.35 -8.76
C ASP A 395 -6.37 3.97 -8.00
N GLY A 396 -6.34 3.99 -6.69
CA GLY A 396 -7.47 3.76 -5.82
C GLY A 396 -7.07 3.39 -4.40
N GLN A 397 -8.05 3.32 -3.53
CA GLN A 397 -7.86 2.91 -2.14
C GLN A 397 -8.98 2.00 -1.65
N VAL A 398 -8.64 1.15 -0.71
CA VAL A 398 -9.57 0.33 0.07
C VAL A 398 -9.41 0.70 1.54
N MET A 399 -10.50 1.20 2.13
CA MET A 399 -10.55 1.54 3.55
C MET A 399 -11.14 0.37 4.33
N VAL A 400 -10.37 -0.22 5.23
CA VAL A 400 -10.81 -1.29 6.12
C VAL A 400 -11.14 -0.70 7.49
N GLU A 401 -12.41 -0.74 7.87
CA GLU A 401 -12.91 -0.13 9.12
C GLU A 401 -12.78 -1.05 10.32
N ASN A 402 -13.05 -2.33 10.12
CA ASN A 402 -13.01 -3.32 11.18
C ASN A 402 -12.67 -4.70 10.62
N PHE A 403 -12.27 -5.55 11.52
CA PHE A 403 -11.98 -6.94 11.26
C PHE A 403 -12.53 -7.80 12.40
N SER A 404 -13.14 -8.91 12.08
CA SER A 404 -13.48 -9.94 13.07
C SER A 404 -13.27 -11.31 12.48
N GLU A 405 -12.82 -12.25 13.28
CA GLU A 405 -12.60 -13.64 12.83
C GLU A 405 -13.89 -14.32 12.35
N SER A 406 -15.05 -13.91 12.89
CA SER A 406 -16.34 -14.45 12.50
C SER A 406 -16.92 -13.83 11.22
N ASN A 407 -16.68 -12.54 10.99
CA ASN A 407 -17.30 -11.78 9.91
C ASN A 407 -16.32 -11.36 8.79
N GLY A 408 -15.02 -11.52 9.00
CA GLY A 408 -13.98 -11.08 8.06
C GLY A 408 -13.78 -9.56 8.10
N TRP A 409 -13.47 -8.99 6.94
CA TRP A 409 -13.16 -7.56 6.81
C TRP A 409 -14.40 -6.72 6.55
N GLY A 410 -14.58 -5.66 7.34
CA GLY A 410 -15.51 -4.57 7.05
C GLY A 410 -14.84 -3.53 6.16
N ILE A 411 -15.22 -3.48 4.90
CA ILE A 411 -14.72 -2.49 3.94
C ILE A 411 -15.69 -1.32 3.88
N SER A 412 -15.18 -0.09 4.11
CA SER A 412 -15.96 1.13 3.90
C SER A 412 -16.21 1.32 2.41
N VAL A 413 -17.47 1.18 2.01
CA VAL A 413 -17.85 1.35 0.60
C VAL A 413 -17.75 2.81 0.17
N LYS A 414 -17.96 3.75 1.09
CA LYS A 414 -17.89 5.20 0.84
C LYS A 414 -16.47 5.68 0.60
N ASP A 415 -15.54 5.21 1.43
CA ASP A 415 -14.17 5.70 1.44
C ASP A 415 -13.24 4.84 0.56
N SER A 416 -13.75 3.73 0.01
CA SER A 416 -13.02 2.87 -0.92
C SER A 416 -13.37 3.22 -2.36
N VAL A 417 -12.35 3.43 -3.19
CA VAL A 417 -12.51 3.83 -4.59
C VAL A 417 -11.50 3.12 -5.48
N SER A 418 -11.95 2.59 -6.62
CA SER A 418 -11.09 2.19 -7.73
C SER A 418 -11.26 3.19 -8.87
N ARG A 419 -10.20 3.90 -9.25
CA ARG A 419 -10.22 4.88 -10.34
C ARG A 419 -10.23 4.21 -11.71
N ILE A 420 -9.78 2.97 -11.80
CA ILE A 420 -9.91 2.14 -13.01
C ILE A 420 -11.36 1.65 -13.15
N GLY A 421 -12.00 1.31 -12.03
CA GLY A 421 -13.42 0.93 -11.99
C GLY A 421 -13.72 -0.35 -12.77
N THR A 422 -14.85 -0.33 -13.50
CA THR A 422 -15.36 -1.49 -14.23
C THR A 422 -14.41 -2.11 -15.27
N PRO A 423 -13.53 -1.40 -15.99
CA PRO A 423 -12.55 -2.03 -16.86
C PRO A 423 -11.66 -3.07 -16.16
N GLY A 424 -11.27 -2.81 -14.91
CA GLY A 424 -10.46 -3.71 -14.09
C GLY A 424 -11.22 -4.85 -13.41
N ALA A 425 -12.56 -4.88 -13.48
CA ALA A 425 -13.37 -5.89 -12.80
C ALA A 425 -13.53 -7.18 -13.62
N ALA A 426 -13.76 -8.30 -12.93
CA ALA A 426 -14.01 -9.59 -13.57
C ALA A 426 -15.31 -9.57 -14.42
N GLY A 427 -15.25 -10.16 -15.61
CA GLY A 427 -16.34 -10.18 -16.57
C GLY A 427 -17.67 -10.75 -16.03
N PRO A 428 -17.67 -11.89 -15.31
CA PRO A 428 -18.88 -12.42 -14.69
C PRO A 428 -19.50 -11.44 -13.68
N LEU A 429 -18.68 -10.79 -12.84
CA LEU A 429 -19.15 -9.84 -11.84
C LEU A 429 -19.72 -8.56 -12.49
N LYS A 430 -19.08 -8.06 -13.56
CA LYS A 430 -19.63 -6.96 -14.37
C LYS A 430 -21.02 -7.28 -14.91
N SER A 431 -21.22 -8.51 -15.40
CA SER A 431 -22.51 -8.97 -15.96
C SER A 431 -23.61 -9.02 -14.90
N LEU A 432 -23.26 -9.02 -13.62
CA LEU A 432 -24.16 -9.10 -12.47
C LEU A 432 -24.34 -7.75 -11.75
N ASP A 433 -24.12 -6.64 -12.46
CA ASP A 433 -24.35 -5.27 -11.96
C ASP A 433 -23.80 -4.99 -10.55
N MET A 434 -22.51 -5.29 -10.37
CA MET A 434 -21.79 -5.04 -9.12
C MET A 434 -21.88 -3.59 -8.65
N MET A 435 -22.05 -2.63 -9.58
CA MET A 435 -22.19 -1.21 -9.25
C MET A 435 -23.49 -0.93 -8.50
N GLN A 436 -24.60 -1.59 -8.88
CA GLN A 436 -25.86 -1.47 -8.15
C GLN A 436 -25.74 -2.03 -6.73
N LEU A 437 -25.05 -3.17 -6.56
CA LEU A 437 -24.80 -3.73 -5.22
C LEU A 437 -24.00 -2.76 -4.33
N ARG A 438 -23.00 -2.09 -4.91
CA ARG A 438 -22.25 -1.06 -4.19
C ARG A 438 -23.15 0.10 -3.75
N LEU A 439 -24.02 0.59 -4.63
CA LEU A 439 -24.99 1.64 -4.31
C LEU A 439 -25.98 1.20 -3.22
N ASP A 440 -26.47 -0.03 -3.28
CA ASP A 440 -27.39 -0.57 -2.27
C ASP A 440 -26.77 -0.59 -0.87
N VAL A 441 -25.47 -0.95 -0.76
CA VAL A 441 -24.76 -0.93 0.51
C VAL A 441 -24.57 0.50 1.01
N MET A 442 -24.14 1.43 0.13
CA MET A 442 -23.96 2.85 0.49
C MET A 442 -25.26 3.48 0.99
N GLN A 443 -26.38 3.25 0.28
CA GLN A 443 -27.68 3.78 0.67
C GLN A 443 -28.17 3.21 1.99
N ALA A 444 -27.94 1.92 2.24
CA ALA A 444 -28.30 1.31 3.52
C ALA A 444 -27.51 1.87 4.70
N ASP A 445 -26.21 2.13 4.51
CA ASP A 445 -25.36 2.73 5.53
C ASP A 445 -25.78 4.19 5.82
N ASP A 446 -26.14 4.96 4.80
CA ASP A 446 -26.66 6.32 4.96
C ASP A 446 -28.01 6.32 5.71
N MET A 447 -28.91 5.39 5.41
CA MET A 447 -30.21 5.31 6.07
C MET A 447 -30.12 4.90 7.54
N GLN A 448 -29.14 4.08 7.92
CA GLN A 448 -28.91 3.76 9.34
C GLN A 448 -28.58 5.02 10.16
N ALA A 449 -27.94 6.01 9.53
CA ALA A 449 -27.60 7.28 10.17
C ALA A 449 -28.84 8.19 10.41
N PHE A 450 -29.96 8.02 9.70
CA PHE A 450 -31.11 8.95 9.69
C PHE A 450 -32.41 8.48 10.41
N GLY A 451 -32.41 7.36 11.10
CA GLY A 451 -33.35 6.97 12.15
C GLY A 451 -34.87 7.09 11.86
N ASN A 452 -35.43 6.67 10.74
CA ASN A 452 -36.87 6.64 10.45
C ASN A 452 -37.39 5.23 10.10
N ASN A 453 -38.56 4.85 10.57
CA ASN A 453 -39.18 3.53 10.40
C ASN A 453 -40.21 3.54 9.23
N GLY A 454 -39.93 2.83 8.14
CA GLY A 454 -40.84 2.60 7.02
C GLY A 454 -40.54 1.27 6.35
N ASP A 455 -41.52 0.65 5.68
CA ASP A 455 -41.40 -0.68 5.05
C ASP A 455 -40.27 -0.74 4.01
N GLU A 456 -40.06 0.31 3.24
CA GLU A 456 -38.96 0.41 2.27
C GLU A 456 -37.59 0.28 2.93
N LYS A 457 -37.42 0.84 4.14
CA LYS A 457 -36.19 0.75 4.90
C LYS A 457 -35.93 -0.64 5.48
N VAL A 458 -36.96 -1.34 5.86
CA VAL A 458 -36.84 -2.74 6.29
C VAL A 458 -36.36 -3.61 5.12
N GLN A 459 -36.90 -3.41 3.93
CA GLN A 459 -36.46 -4.15 2.73
C GLN A 459 -35.01 -3.82 2.36
N MET A 460 -34.62 -2.54 2.41
CA MET A 460 -33.26 -2.12 2.10
C MET A 460 -32.26 -2.63 3.15
N ARG A 461 -32.62 -2.61 4.43
CA ARG A 461 -31.80 -3.19 5.51
C ARG A 461 -31.62 -4.70 5.34
N ASN A 462 -32.69 -5.43 4.97
CA ASN A 462 -32.62 -6.86 4.72
C ASN A 462 -31.74 -7.15 3.50
N ARG A 463 -31.85 -6.34 2.43
CA ARG A 463 -30.98 -6.46 1.25
C ARG A 463 -29.51 -6.21 1.59
N SER A 464 -29.19 -5.15 2.35
CA SER A 464 -27.83 -4.88 2.80
C SER A 464 -27.29 -6.00 3.71
N SER A 465 -28.14 -6.54 4.60
CA SER A 465 -27.77 -7.68 5.44
C SER A 465 -27.43 -8.92 4.61
N ALA A 466 -28.24 -9.23 3.60
CA ALA A 466 -27.98 -10.34 2.69
C ALA A 466 -26.67 -10.13 1.88
N ILE A 467 -26.42 -8.91 1.38
CA ILE A 467 -25.17 -8.57 0.67
C ILE A 467 -23.98 -8.79 1.60
N ARG A 468 -24.02 -8.28 2.85
CA ARG A 468 -22.97 -8.49 3.83
C ARG A 468 -22.75 -9.97 4.14
N GLY A 469 -23.82 -10.77 4.22
CA GLY A 469 -23.75 -12.22 4.40
C GLY A 469 -23.02 -12.92 3.24
N VAL A 470 -23.33 -12.55 2.00
CA VAL A 470 -22.69 -13.12 0.79
C VAL A 470 -21.22 -12.73 0.70
N LEU A 471 -20.89 -11.49 1.06
CA LEU A 471 -19.51 -10.98 1.02
C LEU A 471 -18.68 -11.41 2.24
N ARG A 472 -19.30 -12.00 3.26
CA ARG A 472 -18.61 -12.52 4.44
C ARG A 472 -17.58 -13.56 4.05
N GLN A 473 -16.39 -13.45 4.64
CA GLN A 473 -15.29 -14.35 4.38
C GLN A 473 -14.36 -14.40 5.59
N ARG A 474 -13.99 -15.60 6.03
CA ARG A 474 -13.06 -15.76 7.15
C ARG A 474 -11.62 -15.46 6.71
N PRO A 475 -10.75 -15.03 7.64
CA PRO A 475 -9.33 -14.90 7.36
C PRO A 475 -8.73 -16.22 6.85
N GLY A 476 -7.86 -16.10 5.84
CA GLY A 476 -7.23 -17.26 5.21
C GLY A 476 -8.10 -18.05 4.23
N GLU A 477 -9.40 -17.75 4.14
CA GLU A 477 -10.25 -18.29 3.08
C GLU A 477 -10.09 -17.47 1.81
N THR A 478 -9.92 -18.13 0.67
CA THR A 478 -9.99 -17.51 -0.65
C THR A 478 -11.23 -18.00 -1.38
N ALA A 479 -11.91 -17.12 -2.09
CA ALA A 479 -13.09 -17.46 -2.88
C ALA A 479 -12.75 -17.42 -4.36
N ALA A 480 -12.89 -18.55 -5.07
CA ALA A 480 -12.77 -18.61 -6.51
C ALA A 480 -13.80 -17.68 -7.17
N LEU A 481 -13.50 -17.16 -8.36
CA LEU A 481 -14.39 -16.25 -9.10
C LEU A 481 -15.75 -16.88 -9.36
N SER A 482 -15.77 -18.18 -9.65
CA SER A 482 -16.98 -18.97 -9.83
C SER A 482 -17.91 -18.93 -8.61
N ALA A 483 -17.34 -19.13 -7.41
CA ALA A 483 -18.10 -19.06 -6.15
C ALA A 483 -18.63 -17.65 -5.87
N GLN A 484 -17.83 -16.61 -6.14
CA GLN A 484 -18.26 -15.21 -6.04
C GLN A 484 -19.41 -14.92 -7.01
N THR A 485 -19.32 -15.44 -8.24
CA THR A 485 -20.35 -15.29 -9.28
C THR A 485 -21.68 -15.92 -8.85
N VAL A 486 -21.67 -17.13 -8.25
CA VAL A 486 -22.89 -17.76 -7.70
C VAL A 486 -23.54 -16.87 -6.65
N GLY A 487 -22.78 -16.32 -5.72
CA GLY A 487 -23.28 -15.44 -4.67
C GLY A 487 -23.91 -14.16 -5.21
N LEU A 488 -23.23 -13.47 -6.13
CA LEU A 488 -23.77 -12.27 -6.78
C LEU A 488 -25.00 -12.56 -7.63
N PHE A 489 -24.99 -13.68 -8.36
CA PHE A 489 -26.13 -14.13 -9.14
C PHE A 489 -27.37 -14.33 -8.26
N ALA A 490 -27.20 -14.95 -7.10
CA ALA A 490 -28.29 -15.14 -6.14
C ALA A 490 -28.86 -13.81 -5.62
N LEU A 491 -27.99 -12.83 -5.33
CA LEU A 491 -28.39 -11.49 -4.91
C LEU A 491 -29.17 -10.77 -6.02
N GLN A 492 -28.66 -10.77 -7.25
CA GLN A 492 -29.25 -10.06 -8.39
C GLN A 492 -30.61 -10.65 -8.79
N LYS A 493 -30.70 -11.96 -8.83
CA LYS A 493 -31.96 -12.64 -9.18
C LYS A 493 -32.99 -12.69 -8.05
N GLY A 494 -32.65 -12.18 -6.87
CA GLY A 494 -33.54 -12.06 -5.73
C GLY A 494 -33.81 -13.36 -4.98
N TYR A 495 -32.98 -14.41 -5.17
CA TYR A 495 -33.08 -15.67 -4.43
C TYR A 495 -32.81 -15.56 -2.93
N LEU A 496 -32.23 -14.40 -2.50
CA LEU A 496 -31.89 -14.11 -1.11
C LEU A 496 -32.80 -13.02 -0.50
N LYS A 497 -33.98 -12.75 -1.10
CA LYS A 497 -34.92 -11.76 -0.56
C LYS A 497 -35.38 -12.17 0.84
N ASN A 498 -35.41 -11.19 1.74
CA ASN A 498 -35.87 -11.34 3.12
C ASN A 498 -35.02 -12.27 4.01
N MET A 499 -33.85 -12.70 3.55
CA MET A 499 -32.88 -13.45 4.36
C MET A 499 -32.01 -12.54 5.17
N ASN A 500 -31.67 -12.96 6.38
CA ASN A 500 -30.61 -12.31 7.16
C ASN A 500 -29.22 -12.71 6.62
N ALA A 501 -28.15 -12.15 7.20
CA ALA A 501 -26.78 -12.39 6.74
C ALA A 501 -26.38 -13.88 6.82
N ASP A 502 -26.78 -14.56 7.89
CA ASP A 502 -26.40 -15.97 8.13
C ASP A 502 -27.15 -16.92 7.20
N GLU A 503 -28.45 -16.67 7.00
CA GLU A 503 -29.29 -17.43 6.06
C GLU A 503 -28.79 -17.24 4.63
N ALA A 504 -28.47 -16.01 4.21
CA ALA A 504 -27.95 -15.70 2.89
C ALA A 504 -26.58 -16.39 2.66
N ALA A 505 -25.69 -16.33 3.62
CA ALA A 505 -24.38 -17.00 3.55
C ALA A 505 -24.54 -18.52 3.44
N ALA A 506 -25.41 -19.12 4.26
CA ALA A 506 -25.68 -20.56 4.23
C ALA A 506 -26.26 -21.01 2.88
N ARG A 507 -27.26 -20.26 2.34
CA ARG A 507 -27.89 -20.56 1.06
C ARG A 507 -26.89 -20.47 -0.11
N VAL A 508 -26.01 -19.46 -0.11
CA VAL A 508 -24.97 -19.34 -1.14
C VAL A 508 -23.96 -20.47 -1.04
N ASN A 509 -23.51 -20.84 0.15
CA ASN A 509 -22.58 -21.95 0.33
C ASN A 509 -23.16 -23.28 -0.14
N GLU A 510 -24.44 -23.54 0.15
CA GLU A 510 -25.16 -24.70 -0.37
C GLU A 510 -25.20 -24.70 -1.91
N ALA A 511 -25.54 -23.55 -2.52
CA ALA A 511 -25.55 -23.40 -3.97
C ALA A 511 -24.18 -23.58 -4.61
N VAL A 512 -23.12 -23.05 -3.99
CA VAL A 512 -21.73 -23.24 -4.47
C VAL A 512 -21.33 -24.72 -4.40
N ASN A 513 -21.65 -25.44 -3.33
CA ASN A 513 -21.36 -26.86 -3.23
C ASN A 513 -22.16 -27.66 -4.28
N LYS A 514 -23.44 -27.39 -4.41
CA LYS A 514 -24.28 -27.99 -5.46
C LYS A 514 -23.76 -27.70 -6.88
N ALA A 515 -23.26 -26.48 -7.12
CA ALA A 515 -22.65 -26.10 -8.40
C ALA A 515 -21.41 -26.93 -8.74
N LYS A 516 -20.53 -27.16 -7.77
CA LYS A 516 -19.33 -28.01 -7.94
C LYS A 516 -19.67 -29.43 -8.34
N ASP A 517 -20.79 -29.96 -7.84
CA ASP A 517 -21.21 -31.33 -8.12
C ASP A 517 -22.01 -31.43 -9.43
N THR A 518 -22.83 -30.42 -9.76
CA THR A 518 -23.81 -30.51 -10.86
C THR A 518 -23.40 -29.82 -12.14
N ILE A 519 -22.59 -28.76 -12.04
CA ILE A 519 -22.14 -27.92 -13.19
C ILE A 519 -20.64 -27.55 -13.07
N PRO A 520 -19.73 -28.52 -12.83
CA PRO A 520 -18.30 -28.22 -12.66
C PRO A 520 -17.71 -27.51 -13.88
N GLU A 521 -18.15 -27.83 -15.09
CA GLU A 521 -17.70 -27.20 -16.33
C GLU A 521 -17.96 -25.70 -16.39
N VAL A 522 -19.05 -25.23 -15.75
CA VAL A 522 -19.36 -23.79 -15.66
C VAL A 522 -18.44 -23.13 -14.65
N MET A 523 -18.23 -23.77 -13.49
CA MET A 523 -17.33 -23.26 -12.45
C MET A 523 -15.90 -23.11 -13.00
N ASP A 524 -15.38 -24.15 -13.64
CA ASP A 524 -14.05 -24.16 -14.26
C ASP A 524 -13.92 -23.10 -15.38
N ALA A 525 -14.95 -22.92 -16.21
CA ALA A 525 -14.95 -21.93 -17.28
C ALA A 525 -14.92 -20.48 -16.76
N LEU A 526 -15.59 -20.22 -15.62
CA LEU A 526 -15.59 -18.91 -14.96
C LEU A 526 -14.22 -18.60 -14.33
N ASP A 527 -13.60 -19.58 -13.72
CA ASP A 527 -12.29 -19.42 -13.08
C ASP A 527 -11.15 -19.31 -14.11
N ALA A 528 -11.23 -20.07 -15.21
CA ALA A 528 -10.21 -20.05 -16.27
C ALA A 528 -10.17 -18.75 -17.08
N ASN A 529 -11.27 -18.02 -17.21
CA ASN A 529 -11.37 -16.81 -18.02
C ASN A 529 -12.01 -15.63 -17.27
N PRO A 530 -11.31 -15.00 -16.33
CA PRO A 530 -11.84 -13.93 -15.50
C PRO A 530 -12.34 -12.70 -16.28
N SER A 531 -11.83 -12.48 -17.49
CA SER A 531 -12.22 -11.34 -18.34
C SER A 531 -13.51 -11.58 -19.14
N LYS A 532 -13.95 -12.84 -19.28
CA LYS A 532 -15.10 -13.19 -20.09
C LYS A 532 -16.41 -12.92 -19.36
N ALA A 533 -17.35 -12.26 -20.03
CA ALA A 533 -18.69 -12.01 -19.48
C ALA A 533 -19.46 -13.32 -19.24
N LEU A 534 -20.41 -13.28 -18.29
CA LEU A 534 -21.31 -14.40 -18.01
C LEU A 534 -22.22 -14.62 -19.22
N SER A 535 -22.22 -15.83 -19.78
CA SER A 535 -23.09 -16.18 -20.92
C SER A 535 -24.52 -16.44 -20.46
N ALA A 536 -25.48 -16.36 -21.41
CA ALA A 536 -26.88 -16.72 -21.16
C ALA A 536 -27.01 -18.19 -20.71
N GLU A 537 -26.31 -19.11 -21.38
CA GLU A 537 -26.26 -20.53 -21.02
C GLU A 537 -25.75 -20.74 -19.57
N HIS A 538 -24.66 -20.10 -19.20
CA HIS A 538 -24.14 -20.16 -17.83
C HIS A 538 -25.18 -19.61 -16.83
N SER A 539 -25.86 -18.51 -17.19
CA SER A 539 -26.91 -17.91 -16.35
C SER A 539 -28.08 -18.86 -16.11
N GLU A 540 -28.51 -19.61 -17.13
CA GLU A 540 -29.56 -20.61 -17.01
C GLU A 540 -29.15 -21.78 -16.10
N LYS A 541 -27.93 -22.28 -16.29
CA LYS A 541 -27.38 -23.33 -15.43
C LYS A 541 -27.24 -22.87 -13.97
N LEU A 542 -26.79 -21.63 -13.72
CA LEU A 542 -26.75 -21.04 -12.38
C LEU A 542 -28.16 -20.89 -11.78
N ALA A 543 -29.18 -20.52 -12.57
CA ALA A 543 -30.55 -20.40 -12.09
C ALA A 543 -31.10 -21.75 -11.59
N SER A 544 -30.74 -22.87 -12.23
CA SER A 544 -31.16 -24.22 -11.83
C SER A 544 -30.67 -24.62 -10.43
N LEU A 545 -29.62 -24.00 -9.90
CA LEU A 545 -29.13 -24.26 -8.55
C LEU A 545 -30.12 -23.80 -7.46
N PHE A 546 -30.93 -22.77 -7.78
CA PHE A 546 -31.87 -22.14 -6.88
C PHE A 546 -33.33 -22.55 -7.17
N ALA A 547 -33.57 -23.28 -8.26
CA ALA A 547 -34.86 -23.91 -8.47
C ALA A 547 -35.08 -24.97 -7.38
N ALA A 548 -36.18 -24.84 -6.63
CA ALA A 548 -36.52 -25.68 -5.48
C ALA A 548 -36.79 -27.12 -5.89
#